data_c47863964c427f5149cf4e5c227e8b7e
#
_entry.id   c47863964c427f5149cf4e5c227e8b7e
#
_cell.length_a   1.000
_cell.length_b   1.000
_cell.length_c   1.000
_cell.angle_alpha   90.00
_cell.angle_beta   90.00
_cell.angle_gamma   90.00
#
_symmetry.space_group_name_H-M   'P 1'
#
loop_
_entity.id
_entity.type
_entity.pdbx_description
1 polymer ?
#
loop_
_entity_poly.entity_id
_entity_poly.type
_entity_poly.pdbx_seq_one_letter_code
_entity_poly.pdbx_strand_id
1 'polypeptide(L)'
;PEELTAVLQRENESKACYERFLKHMQTHHYPSTLTLQMYMLFASHMNIGTPEILHFYQQMEAEAATAPEFHGTNILWVHLLPYYQETLREYFNLSDNYQIQAIEMNLDYRTPLNTEHPLDALAEKMVQNIYNGPYERKAKLVSELAQDLHSDGVINFCHWGCKQSSGGVMLLKEELNREQTQSQNPEDNQNADNSQNQNGSTDAGLDADQTEERPTAVFFYINPKGYAN
;
A
#
# COMPACT_ATOMS: atom_id res chain seq x y z
N PRO A 1 -31.92 8.90 -5.20
CA PRO A 1 -30.77 9.80 -5.41
C PRO A 1 -30.17 10.24 -4.08
N GLU A 2 -30.95 10.84 -3.16
CA GLU A 2 -30.48 11.39 -1.88
C GLU A 2 -29.76 10.36 -0.98
N GLU A 3 -30.30 9.16 -0.88
CA GLU A 3 -29.73 8.08 -0.08
C GLU A 3 -28.35 7.66 -0.64
N LEU A 4 -28.21 7.54 -1.95
CA LEU A 4 -26.92 7.22 -2.59
C LEU A 4 -25.90 8.34 -2.35
N THR A 5 -26.31 9.61 -2.50
CA THR A 5 -25.45 10.75 -2.20
C THR A 5 -24.93 10.70 -0.76
N ALA A 6 -25.80 10.40 0.21
CA ALA A 6 -25.41 10.28 1.61
C ALA A 6 -24.43 9.11 1.86
N VAL A 7 -24.57 8.01 1.14
CA VAL A 7 -23.62 6.89 1.20
C VAL A 7 -22.25 7.31 0.68
N LEU A 8 -22.18 7.99 -0.49
CA LEU A 8 -20.92 8.46 -1.06
C LEU A 8 -20.23 9.53 -0.19
N GLN A 9 -20.99 10.40 0.47
CA GLN A 9 -20.46 11.36 1.42
C GLN A 9 -19.78 10.65 2.59
N ARG A 10 -20.43 9.64 3.18
CA ARG A 10 -19.82 8.82 4.25
C ARG A 10 -18.61 8.02 3.77
N GLU A 11 -18.62 7.51 2.55
CA GLU A 11 -17.44 6.87 1.97
C GLU A 11 -16.27 7.85 1.86
N ASN A 12 -16.49 9.06 1.35
CA ASN A 12 -15.46 10.09 1.25
C ASN A 12 -14.90 10.46 2.63
N GLU A 13 -15.76 10.62 3.63
CA GLU A 13 -15.34 10.90 4.99
C GLU A 13 -14.55 9.75 5.62
N SER A 14 -14.98 8.50 5.40
CA SER A 14 -14.25 7.30 5.84
C SER A 14 -12.87 7.22 5.23
N LYS A 15 -12.73 7.49 3.93
CA LYS A 15 -11.43 7.55 3.24
C LYS A 15 -10.53 8.65 3.81
N ALA A 16 -11.09 9.83 4.07
CA ALA A 16 -10.34 10.94 4.66
C ALA A 16 -9.83 10.60 6.08
N CYS A 17 -10.67 9.96 6.92
CA CYS A 17 -10.23 9.44 8.23
C CYS A 17 -9.12 8.40 8.09
N TYR A 18 -9.26 7.47 7.15
CA TYR A 18 -8.23 6.45 6.91
C TYR A 18 -6.91 7.06 6.43
N GLU A 19 -6.93 8.05 5.56
CA GLU A 19 -5.71 8.75 5.13
C GLU A 19 -5.02 9.50 6.29
N ARG A 20 -5.78 10.11 7.21
CA ARG A 20 -5.21 10.72 8.41
C ARG A 20 -4.67 9.67 9.39
N PHE A 21 -5.36 8.55 9.56
CA PHE A 21 -4.83 7.38 10.27
C PHE A 21 -3.49 6.95 9.71
N LEU A 22 -3.37 6.78 8.39
CA LEU A 22 -2.12 6.38 7.75
C LEU A 22 -0.97 7.38 7.97
N LYS A 23 -1.27 8.67 8.06
CA LYS A 23 -0.26 9.68 8.43
C LYS A 23 0.26 9.49 9.85
N HIS A 24 -0.60 9.15 10.80
CA HIS A 24 -0.17 8.80 12.15
C HIS A 24 0.69 7.53 12.15
N MET A 25 0.32 6.54 11.33
CA MET A 25 1.07 5.30 11.21
C MET A 25 2.51 5.47 10.70
N GLN A 26 2.88 6.60 10.14
CA GLN A 26 4.27 6.86 9.73
C GLN A 26 5.22 6.93 10.93
N THR A 27 4.73 7.39 12.07
CA THR A 27 5.55 7.66 13.26
C THR A 27 5.01 7.05 14.55
N HIS A 28 3.79 6.48 14.54
CA HIS A 28 3.15 5.94 15.72
C HIS A 28 2.92 4.44 15.61
N HIS A 29 3.01 3.77 16.74
CA HIS A 29 2.77 2.33 16.85
C HIS A 29 1.30 2.01 17.08
N TYR A 30 0.68 1.37 16.09
CA TYR A 30 -0.69 0.89 16.17
C TYR A 30 -0.71 -0.64 16.06
N PRO A 31 -0.47 -1.37 17.17
CA PRO A 31 -0.30 -2.81 17.15
C PRO A 31 -1.58 -3.50 16.68
N SER A 32 -1.43 -4.41 15.73
CA SER A 32 -2.53 -5.15 15.13
C SER A 32 -2.16 -6.61 14.90
N THR A 33 -3.14 -7.43 14.52
CA THR A 33 -2.91 -8.80 14.08
C THR A 33 -3.25 -8.96 12.61
N LEU A 34 -2.60 -9.91 11.93
CA LEU A 34 -2.92 -10.22 10.53
C LEU A 34 -4.41 -10.57 10.34
N THR A 35 -5.01 -11.24 11.33
CA THR A 35 -6.43 -11.57 11.32
C THR A 35 -7.29 -10.30 11.35
N LEU A 36 -7.00 -9.36 12.25
CA LEU A 36 -7.73 -8.10 12.34
C LEU A 36 -7.57 -7.28 11.06
N GLN A 37 -6.34 -7.18 10.54
CA GLN A 37 -6.06 -6.49 9.27
C GLN A 37 -6.87 -7.09 8.09
N MET A 38 -7.00 -8.42 8.04
CA MET A 38 -7.79 -9.08 7.01
C MET A 38 -9.30 -8.83 7.18
N TYR A 39 -9.80 -8.82 8.42
CA TYR A 39 -11.20 -8.45 8.69
C TYR A 39 -11.48 -6.99 8.35
N MET A 40 -10.55 -6.08 8.64
CA MET A 40 -10.65 -4.67 8.23
C MET A 40 -10.77 -4.53 6.72
N LEU A 41 -9.96 -5.27 5.96
CA LEU A 41 -10.03 -5.29 4.50
C LEU A 41 -11.43 -5.67 4.01
N PHE A 42 -11.99 -6.77 4.51
CA PHE A 42 -13.34 -7.20 4.12
C PHE A 42 -14.41 -6.20 4.58
N ALA A 43 -14.36 -5.74 5.81
CA ALA A 43 -15.32 -4.78 6.34
C ALA A 43 -15.33 -3.49 5.52
N SER A 44 -14.18 -2.95 5.16
CA SER A 44 -14.05 -1.76 4.33
C SER A 44 -14.67 -1.94 2.96
N HIS A 45 -14.38 -3.06 2.28
CA HIS A 45 -14.90 -3.30 0.93
C HIS A 45 -16.40 -3.59 0.89
N MET A 46 -16.91 -4.29 1.91
CA MET A 46 -18.32 -4.71 1.93
C MET A 46 -19.26 -3.65 2.51
N ASN A 47 -18.77 -2.79 3.38
CA ASN A 47 -19.62 -1.90 4.18
C ASN A 47 -19.19 -0.42 4.11
N ILE A 48 -18.28 -0.05 3.22
CA ILE A 48 -17.88 1.36 3.08
C ILE A 48 -19.10 2.22 2.72
N GLY A 49 -19.20 3.39 3.36
CA GLY A 49 -20.37 4.28 3.23
C GLY A 49 -21.49 4.01 4.25
N THR A 50 -21.34 2.99 5.11
CA THR A 50 -22.23 2.82 6.28
C THR A 50 -21.78 3.69 7.45
N PRO A 51 -22.70 4.09 8.34
CA PRO A 51 -22.34 4.85 9.55
C PRO A 51 -21.37 4.10 10.46
N GLU A 52 -21.47 2.77 10.53
CA GLU A 52 -20.64 1.91 11.37
C GLU A 52 -19.18 1.94 10.92
N ILE A 53 -18.92 1.85 9.61
CA ILE A 53 -17.56 1.92 9.06
C ILE A 53 -16.97 3.33 9.21
N LEU A 54 -17.76 4.38 9.01
CA LEU A 54 -17.30 5.74 9.27
C LEU A 54 -16.88 5.90 10.73
N HIS A 55 -17.71 5.45 11.66
CA HIS A 55 -17.39 5.51 13.10
C HIS A 55 -16.12 4.71 13.43
N PHE A 56 -15.97 3.53 12.84
CA PHE A 56 -14.77 2.69 13.00
C PHE A 56 -13.48 3.42 12.55
N TYR A 57 -13.49 4.06 11.39
CA TYR A 57 -12.32 4.81 10.91
C TYR A 57 -12.05 6.07 11.75
N GLN A 58 -13.07 6.75 12.23
CA GLN A 58 -12.91 7.87 13.16
C GLN A 58 -12.24 7.44 14.47
N GLN A 59 -12.63 6.28 15.01
CA GLN A 59 -11.99 5.72 16.20
C GLN A 59 -10.53 5.33 15.94
N MET A 60 -10.24 4.63 14.83
CA MET A 60 -8.86 4.27 14.46
C MET A 60 -7.97 5.51 14.36
N GLU A 61 -8.43 6.57 13.70
CA GLU A 61 -7.70 7.83 13.58
C GLU A 61 -7.42 8.43 14.97
N ALA A 62 -8.43 8.51 15.83
CA ALA A 62 -8.29 9.06 17.17
C ALA A 62 -7.32 8.25 18.06
N GLU A 63 -7.38 6.93 17.97
CA GLU A 63 -6.47 6.03 18.70
C GLU A 63 -5.02 6.17 18.19
N ALA A 64 -4.82 6.17 16.88
CA ALA A 64 -3.50 6.30 16.28
C ALA A 64 -2.85 7.66 16.58
N ALA A 65 -3.62 8.73 16.66
CA ALA A 65 -3.14 10.08 17.00
C ALA A 65 -2.55 10.18 18.41
N THR A 66 -2.90 9.27 19.31
CA THR A 66 -2.44 9.22 20.71
C THR A 66 -1.56 8.01 21.01
N ALA A 67 -1.29 7.20 20.02
CA ALA A 67 -0.45 6.02 20.15
C ALA A 67 1.03 6.41 20.42
N PRO A 68 1.83 5.54 21.05
CA PRO A 68 3.25 5.81 21.26
C PRO A 68 4.02 5.90 19.94
N GLU A 69 5.19 6.55 19.96
CA GLU A 69 6.09 6.57 18.81
C GLU A 69 6.52 5.15 18.42
N PHE A 70 6.65 4.92 17.12
CA PHE A 70 7.13 3.67 16.54
C PHE A 70 8.54 3.83 16.00
N HIS A 71 9.44 2.94 16.41
CA HIS A 71 10.83 2.90 15.97
C HIS A 71 11.19 1.61 15.22
N GLY A 72 10.17 0.84 14.86
CA GLY A 72 10.32 -0.39 14.08
C GLY A 72 10.19 -0.12 12.57
N THR A 73 9.95 -1.19 11.84
CA THR A 73 9.87 -1.19 10.37
C THR A 73 8.43 -1.09 9.90
N ASN A 74 8.11 -0.06 9.13
CA ASN A 74 6.82 0.14 8.48
C ASN A 74 6.73 -0.60 7.15
N ILE A 75 5.72 -1.43 6.98
CA ILE A 75 5.55 -2.28 5.81
C ILE A 75 4.26 -1.92 5.07
N LEU A 76 4.39 -1.64 3.77
CA LEU A 76 3.27 -1.64 2.84
C LEU A 76 3.03 -3.06 2.34
N TRP A 77 1.85 -3.60 2.59
CA TRP A 77 1.47 -4.93 2.11
C TRP A 77 0.68 -4.83 0.80
N VAL A 78 1.09 -5.61 -0.19
CA VAL A 78 0.44 -5.68 -1.51
C VAL A 78 -0.24 -7.03 -1.68
N HIS A 79 -1.51 -7.01 -2.05
CA HIS A 79 -2.42 -8.14 -2.12
C HIS A 79 -2.92 -8.66 -0.78
N LEU A 80 -3.56 -9.85 -0.81
CA LEU A 80 -4.16 -10.49 0.35
C LEU A 80 -3.13 -10.84 1.43
N LEU A 81 -3.53 -10.69 2.70
CA LEU A 81 -2.75 -11.16 3.84
C LEU A 81 -2.98 -12.66 4.06
N PRO A 82 -1.94 -13.48 4.07
CA PRO A 82 -2.06 -14.88 4.45
C PRO A 82 -2.10 -15.03 5.98
N TYR A 83 -3.15 -14.50 6.61
CA TYR A 83 -3.36 -14.40 8.06
C TYR A 83 -3.36 -15.76 8.79
N TYR A 84 -3.50 -16.84 8.05
CA TYR A 84 -3.47 -18.22 8.55
C TYR A 84 -2.05 -18.79 8.69
N GLN A 85 -1.03 -18.11 8.12
CA GLN A 85 0.35 -18.57 8.15
C GLN A 85 0.99 -18.28 9.52
N GLU A 86 1.42 -19.32 10.21
CA GLU A 86 1.97 -19.23 11.57
C GLU A 86 3.23 -18.38 11.62
N THR A 87 4.18 -18.62 10.73
CA THR A 87 5.43 -17.84 10.64
C THR A 87 5.17 -16.35 10.49
N LEU A 88 4.24 -15.94 9.60
CA LEU A 88 3.91 -14.52 9.43
C LEU A 88 3.22 -13.93 10.67
N ARG A 89 2.40 -14.74 11.36
CA ARG A 89 1.78 -14.33 12.63
C ARG A 89 2.82 -14.08 13.71
N GLU A 90 3.87 -14.89 13.79
CA GLU A 90 4.98 -14.69 14.73
C GLU A 90 5.72 -13.37 14.49
N TYR A 91 5.88 -12.96 13.23
CA TYR A 91 6.56 -11.70 12.88
C TYR A 91 5.68 -10.47 13.07
N PHE A 92 4.41 -10.54 12.72
CA PHE A 92 3.56 -9.34 12.55
C PHE A 92 2.48 -9.15 13.60
N ASN A 93 2.03 -10.24 14.30
CA ASN A 93 0.96 -10.08 15.29
C ASN A 93 1.47 -9.33 16.51
N LEU A 94 0.92 -8.14 16.75
CA LEU A 94 1.24 -7.29 17.90
C LEU A 94 2.76 -7.07 18.07
N SER A 95 3.48 -6.98 16.97
CA SER A 95 4.93 -6.85 16.98
C SER A 95 5.36 -5.42 17.28
N ASP A 96 6.37 -5.28 18.15
CA ASP A 96 7.02 -4.00 18.45
C ASP A 96 8.08 -3.64 17.38
N ASN A 97 8.46 -4.58 16.51
CA ASN A 97 9.52 -4.39 15.51
C ASN A 97 8.99 -4.17 14.10
N TYR A 98 7.81 -4.70 13.77
CA TYR A 98 7.24 -4.65 12.43
C TYR A 98 5.76 -4.28 12.51
N GLN A 99 5.34 -3.28 11.73
CA GLN A 99 3.92 -3.02 11.58
C GLN A 99 3.53 -2.97 10.10
N ILE A 100 2.39 -3.61 9.76
CA ILE A 100 1.76 -3.42 8.46
C ILE A 100 1.02 -2.10 8.52
N GLN A 101 1.63 -1.08 7.91
CA GLN A 101 1.12 0.28 7.90
C GLN A 101 -0.16 0.38 7.07
N ALA A 102 -0.17 -0.27 5.92
CA ALA A 102 -1.32 -0.34 5.04
C ALA A 102 -1.34 -1.64 4.22
N ILE A 103 -2.54 -2.05 3.83
CA ILE A 103 -2.76 -3.03 2.77
C ILE A 103 -3.21 -2.26 1.53
N GLU A 104 -2.48 -2.39 0.43
CA GLU A 104 -2.75 -1.67 -0.82
C GLU A 104 -4.20 -1.86 -1.30
N MET A 105 -4.81 -3.01 -1.04
CA MET A 105 -6.21 -3.28 -1.41
C MET A 105 -7.20 -2.30 -0.75
N ASN A 106 -6.90 -1.75 0.44
CA ASN A 106 -7.73 -0.72 1.08
C ASN A 106 -7.58 0.67 0.42
N LEU A 107 -6.67 0.81 -0.52
CA LEU A 107 -6.31 2.06 -1.21
C LEU A 107 -6.51 1.94 -2.72
N ASP A 108 -7.37 1.04 -3.15
CA ASP A 108 -7.66 0.71 -4.56
C ASP A 108 -8.28 1.87 -5.37
N TYR A 109 -8.89 2.83 -4.68
CA TYR A 109 -9.41 4.08 -5.24
C TYR A 109 -9.41 5.19 -4.20
N ARG A 110 -8.45 6.10 -4.29
CA ARG A 110 -8.23 7.18 -3.29
C ARG A 110 -8.99 8.47 -3.61
N THR A 111 -9.33 8.70 -4.88
CA THR A 111 -10.00 9.94 -5.30
C THR A 111 -11.35 10.12 -4.60
N PRO A 112 -11.66 11.30 -4.05
CA PRO A 112 -12.98 11.59 -3.52
C PRO A 112 -14.07 11.44 -4.58
N LEU A 113 -15.18 10.83 -4.22
CA LEU A 113 -16.32 10.62 -5.10
C LEU A 113 -17.12 11.93 -5.27
N ASN A 114 -17.47 12.27 -6.50
CA ASN A 114 -18.33 13.40 -6.80
C ASN A 114 -19.77 13.09 -6.36
N THR A 115 -20.22 13.71 -5.29
CA THR A 115 -21.56 13.48 -4.71
C THR A 115 -22.68 14.22 -5.43
N GLU A 116 -22.36 15.15 -6.32
CA GLU A 116 -23.34 15.83 -7.18
C GLU A 116 -23.77 14.95 -8.37
N HIS A 117 -22.86 14.06 -8.79
CA HIS A 117 -23.08 13.10 -9.89
C HIS A 117 -22.79 11.66 -9.43
N PRO A 118 -23.62 11.09 -8.52
CA PRO A 118 -23.26 9.87 -7.79
C PRO A 118 -23.11 8.63 -8.68
N LEU A 119 -23.88 8.49 -9.76
CA LEU A 119 -23.75 7.35 -10.67
C LEU A 119 -22.49 7.44 -11.53
N ASP A 120 -22.15 8.65 -11.97
CA ASP A 120 -20.92 8.88 -12.74
C ASP A 120 -19.69 8.64 -11.85
N ALA A 121 -19.74 9.09 -10.58
CA ALA A 121 -18.68 8.85 -9.61
C ALA A 121 -18.46 7.34 -9.33
N LEU A 122 -19.53 6.55 -9.24
CA LEU A 122 -19.41 5.10 -9.11
C LEU A 122 -18.84 4.45 -10.36
N ALA A 123 -19.26 4.88 -11.55
CA ALA A 123 -18.71 4.39 -12.82
C ALA A 123 -17.20 4.73 -12.92
N GLU A 124 -16.82 5.94 -12.56
CA GLU A 124 -15.43 6.37 -12.51
C GLU A 124 -14.61 5.53 -11.53
N LYS A 125 -15.10 5.34 -10.29
CA LYS A 125 -14.47 4.47 -9.29
C LYS A 125 -14.22 3.07 -9.85
N MET A 126 -15.20 2.48 -10.54
CA MET A 126 -15.05 1.15 -11.14
C MET A 126 -13.99 1.12 -12.24
N VAL A 127 -13.97 2.12 -13.12
CA VAL A 127 -13.02 2.19 -14.25
C VAL A 127 -11.61 2.53 -13.77
N GLN A 128 -11.50 3.44 -12.79
CA GLN A 128 -10.23 3.94 -12.28
C GLN A 128 -9.61 3.08 -11.17
N ASN A 129 -10.31 2.03 -10.73
CA ASN A 129 -9.76 1.09 -9.74
C ASN A 129 -8.39 0.55 -10.19
N ILE A 130 -7.42 0.46 -9.26
CA ILE A 130 -6.04 0.06 -9.59
C ILE A 130 -5.92 -1.38 -10.12
N TYR A 131 -6.94 -2.20 -9.92
CA TYR A 131 -7.02 -3.56 -10.45
C TYR A 131 -7.52 -3.64 -11.90
N ASN A 132 -7.93 -2.50 -12.47
CA ASN A 132 -8.30 -2.39 -13.87
C ASN A 132 -7.11 -1.85 -14.70
N GLY A 133 -6.96 -2.37 -15.91
CA GLY A 133 -5.95 -1.91 -16.84
C GLY A 133 -4.60 -2.64 -16.72
N PRO A 134 -3.53 -2.06 -17.30
CA PRO A 134 -2.21 -2.67 -17.32
C PRO A 134 -1.56 -2.65 -15.93
N TYR A 135 -0.72 -3.65 -15.66
CA TYR A 135 -0.09 -3.79 -14.35
C TYR A 135 0.92 -2.67 -14.04
N GLU A 136 1.50 -2.05 -15.05
CA GLU A 136 2.40 -0.90 -14.93
C GLU A 136 1.73 0.26 -14.19
N ARG A 137 0.45 0.49 -14.45
CA ARG A 137 -0.34 1.49 -13.71
C ARG A 137 -0.43 1.15 -12.23
N LYS A 138 -0.68 -0.11 -11.90
CA LYS A 138 -0.71 -0.58 -10.52
C LYS A 138 0.67 -0.46 -9.86
N ALA A 139 1.72 -0.89 -10.55
CA ALA A 139 3.09 -0.81 -10.05
C ALA A 139 3.47 0.63 -9.68
N LYS A 140 3.15 1.59 -10.56
CA LYS A 140 3.38 3.02 -10.32
C LYS A 140 2.61 3.52 -9.09
N LEU A 141 1.30 3.22 -9.00
CA LEU A 141 0.48 3.65 -7.85
C LEU A 141 0.96 3.05 -6.53
N VAL A 142 1.42 1.80 -6.53
CA VAL A 142 2.00 1.16 -5.32
C VAL A 142 3.33 1.83 -4.94
N SER A 143 4.15 2.19 -5.92
CA SER A 143 5.41 2.91 -5.67
C SER A 143 5.16 4.30 -5.09
N GLU A 144 4.24 5.06 -5.68
CA GLU A 144 3.82 6.37 -5.16
C GLU A 144 3.25 6.24 -3.74
N LEU A 145 2.45 5.20 -3.48
CA LEU A 145 1.88 4.93 -2.16
C LEU A 145 2.96 4.62 -1.11
N ALA A 146 3.95 3.81 -1.46
CA ALA A 146 5.07 3.50 -0.56
C ALA A 146 5.87 4.74 -0.17
N GLN A 147 6.03 5.68 -1.11
CA GLN A 147 6.68 6.98 -0.85
C GLN A 147 5.81 7.88 0.02
N ASP A 148 4.52 8.05 -0.31
CA ASP A 148 3.56 8.88 0.43
C ASP A 148 3.46 8.44 1.90
N LEU A 149 3.52 7.12 2.14
CA LEU A 149 3.43 6.52 3.46
C LEU A 149 4.78 6.47 4.19
N HIS A 150 5.89 6.80 3.53
CA HIS A 150 7.24 6.63 4.07
C HIS A 150 7.47 5.19 4.56
N SER A 151 7.04 4.21 3.76
CA SER A 151 7.18 2.79 4.11
C SER A 151 8.64 2.34 3.97
N ASP A 152 9.16 1.63 4.99
CA ASP A 152 10.53 1.10 4.97
C ASP A 152 10.66 -0.12 4.05
N GLY A 153 9.57 -0.83 3.79
CA GLY A 153 9.55 -1.98 2.91
C GLY A 153 8.19 -2.24 2.26
N VAL A 154 8.23 -2.95 1.14
CA VAL A 154 7.04 -3.42 0.42
C VAL A 154 7.04 -4.93 0.35
N ILE A 155 6.00 -5.57 0.88
CA ILE A 155 5.80 -7.01 0.77
C ILE A 155 4.68 -7.29 -0.23
N ASN A 156 4.99 -7.97 -1.33
CA ASN A 156 3.98 -8.44 -2.28
C ASN A 156 3.69 -9.92 -2.08
N PHE A 157 2.44 -10.25 -1.74
CA PHE A 157 2.01 -11.62 -1.64
C PHE A 157 1.67 -12.20 -3.01
N CYS A 158 2.50 -13.13 -3.49
CA CYS A 158 2.31 -13.82 -4.76
C CYS A 158 1.47 -15.09 -4.57
N HIS A 159 0.16 -15.00 -4.85
CA HIS A 159 -0.70 -16.17 -4.87
C HIS A 159 -0.54 -16.91 -6.21
N TRP A 160 -0.15 -18.18 -6.18
CA TRP A 160 0.18 -18.97 -7.38
C TRP A 160 -0.95 -19.07 -8.41
N GLY A 161 -2.21 -19.06 -7.97
CA GLY A 161 -3.39 -19.12 -8.84
C GLY A 161 -3.89 -17.75 -9.33
N CYS A 162 -3.22 -16.65 -8.96
CA CYS A 162 -3.65 -15.30 -9.29
C CYS A 162 -2.63 -14.59 -10.18
N LYS A 163 -2.99 -14.35 -11.44
CA LYS A 163 -2.11 -13.62 -12.38
C LYS A 163 -1.84 -12.18 -11.92
N GLN A 164 -2.80 -11.56 -11.27
CA GLN A 164 -2.66 -10.19 -10.75
C GLN A 164 -1.63 -10.09 -9.61
N SER A 165 -1.49 -11.14 -8.80
CA SER A 165 -0.54 -11.10 -7.69
C SER A 165 0.86 -11.55 -8.08
N SER A 166 0.99 -12.49 -9.03
CA SER A 166 2.27 -13.10 -9.38
C SER A 166 2.81 -12.64 -10.74
N GLY A 167 1.92 -12.36 -11.71
CA GLY A 167 2.34 -12.07 -13.08
C GLY A 167 3.02 -10.72 -13.25
N GLY A 168 2.68 -9.74 -12.43
CA GLY A 168 3.23 -8.38 -12.51
C GLY A 168 4.32 -8.05 -11.48
N VAL A 169 4.70 -9.01 -10.62
CA VAL A 169 5.61 -8.74 -9.49
C VAL A 169 6.96 -8.17 -9.91
N MET A 170 7.48 -8.58 -11.08
CA MET A 170 8.75 -8.04 -11.59
C MET A 170 8.62 -6.59 -12.02
N LEU A 171 7.49 -6.21 -12.64
CA LEU A 171 7.20 -4.82 -12.99
C LEU A 171 7.11 -3.93 -11.73
N LEU A 172 6.48 -4.43 -10.68
CA LEU A 172 6.43 -3.71 -9.39
C LEU A 172 7.84 -3.53 -8.80
N LYS A 173 8.67 -4.59 -8.82
CA LYS A 173 10.05 -4.53 -8.35
C LYS A 173 10.88 -3.50 -9.13
N GLU A 174 10.78 -3.52 -10.45
CA GLU A 174 11.49 -2.58 -11.32
C GLU A 174 11.04 -1.14 -11.05
N GLU A 175 9.75 -0.91 -10.86
CA GLU A 175 9.20 0.41 -10.56
C GLU A 175 9.71 0.94 -9.21
N LEU A 176 9.64 0.14 -8.15
CA LEU A 176 10.15 0.50 -6.83
C LEU A 176 11.64 0.83 -6.87
N ASN A 177 12.44 0.04 -7.59
CA ASN A 177 13.88 0.28 -7.73
C ASN A 177 14.19 1.53 -8.57
N ARG A 178 13.41 1.81 -9.62
CA ARG A 178 13.57 2.98 -10.47
C ARG A 178 13.38 4.27 -9.68
N GLU A 179 12.34 4.34 -8.89
CA GLU A 179 12.06 5.50 -8.05
C GLU A 179 13.13 5.71 -6.98
N GLN A 180 13.70 4.64 -6.42
CA GLN A 180 14.83 4.73 -5.49
C GLN A 180 16.06 5.36 -6.16
N THR A 181 16.38 4.96 -7.39
CA THR A 181 17.53 5.49 -8.14
C THR A 181 17.35 6.96 -8.51
N GLN A 182 16.15 7.35 -8.96
CA GLN A 182 15.86 8.75 -9.35
C GLN A 182 15.94 9.71 -8.15
N SER A 183 15.55 9.26 -6.99
CA SER A 183 15.63 10.08 -5.78
C SER A 183 17.06 10.23 -5.23
N GLN A 184 17.99 9.36 -5.64
CA GLN A 184 19.42 9.47 -5.27
C GLN A 184 20.21 10.42 -6.18
N ASN A 185 19.73 10.71 -7.41
CA ASN A 185 20.36 11.61 -8.38
C ASN A 185 19.37 12.66 -8.89
N PRO A 186 19.12 13.74 -8.15
CA PRO A 186 18.18 14.80 -8.58
C PRO A 186 18.66 15.61 -9.82
N GLU A 187 19.96 15.55 -10.16
CA GLU A 187 20.54 16.36 -11.23
C GLU A 187 20.36 15.76 -12.65
N ASP A 188 20.05 14.48 -12.79
CA ASP A 188 19.90 13.81 -14.09
C ASP A 188 18.53 14.02 -14.78
N ASN A 189 17.60 14.71 -14.15
CA ASN A 189 16.20 14.82 -14.59
C ASN A 189 15.96 15.90 -15.68
N GLN A 190 17.01 16.59 -16.21
CA GLN A 190 16.83 17.59 -17.26
C GLN A 190 17.15 17.11 -18.68
N ASN A 191 17.59 15.85 -18.88
CA ASN A 191 18.03 15.35 -20.20
C ASN A 191 17.37 14.05 -20.68
N ALA A 192 16.23 13.67 -20.17
CA ALA A 192 15.60 12.37 -20.49
C ALA A 192 14.74 12.38 -21.79
N ASP A 193 14.87 13.37 -22.67
CA ASP A 193 14.11 13.42 -23.94
C ASP A 193 14.94 13.16 -25.21
N ASN A 194 16.14 12.64 -25.10
CA ASN A 194 16.89 12.19 -26.29
C ASN A 194 18.01 11.20 -25.91
N SER A 195 17.79 9.91 -26.06
CA SER A 195 18.76 8.94 -26.57
C SER A 195 18.39 7.50 -26.26
N GLN A 196 17.97 6.78 -27.25
CA GLN A 196 18.09 5.33 -27.29
C GLN A 196 19.58 4.95 -27.47
N ASN A 197 19.97 3.89 -26.79
CA ASN A 197 21.20 3.09 -27.00
C ASN A 197 22.50 3.58 -26.35
N GLN A 198 22.95 2.87 -25.32
CA GLN A 198 24.21 2.08 -25.38
C GLN A 198 24.51 1.37 -24.04
N ASN A 199 24.87 0.08 -24.14
CA ASN A 199 25.42 -0.78 -23.09
C ASN A 199 26.75 -0.24 -22.52
N GLY A 200 26.94 -0.36 -21.21
CA GLY A 200 28.24 -0.14 -20.58
C GLY A 200 28.24 -0.43 -19.10
N SER A 201 28.75 -1.60 -18.73
CA SER A 201 29.11 -2.00 -17.36
C SER A 201 30.28 -1.17 -16.86
N THR A 202 30.16 -0.57 -15.66
CA THR A 202 31.32 -0.24 -14.81
C THR A 202 30.95 -0.25 -13.34
N ASP A 203 31.66 -1.11 -12.63
CA ASP A 203 31.79 -1.20 -11.18
C ASP A 203 32.41 0.08 -10.61
N ALA A 204 31.83 0.69 -9.57
CA ALA A 204 32.51 1.72 -8.79
C ALA A 204 31.96 1.80 -7.35
N GLY A 205 32.89 1.83 -6.45
CA GLY A 205 32.90 1.68 -5.01
C GLY A 205 31.88 2.49 -4.20
N LEU A 206 31.48 1.84 -3.12
CA LEU A 206 30.62 2.35 -2.06
C LEU A 206 31.41 3.26 -1.11
N ASP A 207 31.05 4.52 -1.06
CA ASP A 207 31.33 5.39 0.10
C ASP A 207 30.06 5.49 0.95
N ALA A 208 30.17 5.06 2.21
CA ALA A 208 29.11 5.10 3.20
C ALA A 208 29.11 6.46 3.90
N ASP A 209 28.08 7.28 3.69
CA ASP A 209 27.63 8.24 4.71
C ASP A 209 26.19 8.71 4.45
N GLN A 210 25.33 8.57 5.47
CA GLN A 210 24.00 9.16 5.68
C GLN A 210 23.00 9.06 4.49
N THR A 211 22.49 7.87 4.25
CA THR A 211 21.29 7.69 3.44
C THR A 211 20.10 7.45 4.37
N GLU A 212 19.08 8.32 4.28
CA GLU A 212 17.73 7.95 4.72
C GLU A 212 17.41 6.58 4.13
N GLU A 213 17.23 5.56 4.97
CA GLU A 213 16.90 4.22 4.53
C GLU A 213 15.53 4.26 3.85
N ARG A 214 15.50 3.86 2.59
CA ARG A 214 14.29 3.87 1.75
C ARG A 214 13.71 2.46 1.61
N PRO A 215 12.41 2.33 1.28
CA PRO A 215 11.73 1.05 1.28
C PRO A 215 12.44 0.01 0.42
N THR A 216 12.83 -1.09 1.04
CA THR A 216 13.39 -2.24 0.34
C THR A 216 12.26 -3.16 -0.11
N ALA A 217 12.17 -3.43 -1.42
CA ALA A 217 11.17 -4.36 -1.95
C ALA A 217 11.52 -5.80 -1.56
N VAL A 218 10.65 -6.44 -0.78
CA VAL A 218 10.76 -7.85 -0.40
C VAL A 218 9.62 -8.63 -1.02
N PHE A 219 9.94 -9.73 -1.72
CA PHE A 219 8.94 -10.57 -2.37
C PHE A 219 8.88 -11.92 -1.68
N PHE A 220 7.73 -12.24 -1.08
CA PHE A 220 7.46 -13.57 -0.55
C PHE A 220 6.58 -14.36 -1.51
N TYR A 221 7.04 -15.51 -1.92
CA TYR A 221 6.25 -16.54 -2.58
C TYR A 221 5.87 -17.58 -1.53
N ILE A 222 4.58 -17.67 -1.21
CA ILE A 222 4.08 -18.71 -0.31
C ILE A 222 3.38 -19.77 -1.17
N ASN A 223 3.94 -20.97 -1.17
CA ASN A 223 3.28 -22.13 -1.76
C ASN A 223 2.07 -22.53 -0.90
N PRO A 224 0.83 -22.48 -1.42
CA PRO A 224 -0.37 -22.74 -0.63
C PRO A 224 -0.50 -24.17 -0.11
N LYS A 225 0.35 -25.10 -0.53
CA LYS A 225 0.32 -26.49 -0.05
C LYS A 225 1.03 -26.72 1.29
N GLY A 226 1.65 -25.68 1.87
CA GLY A 226 2.15 -25.73 3.25
C GLY A 226 3.17 -26.82 3.58
N TYR A 227 3.75 -27.48 2.57
CA TYR A 227 4.77 -28.48 2.77
C TYR A 227 6.14 -27.81 2.69
N ALA A 228 6.71 -27.58 3.87
CA ALA A 228 8.14 -27.42 3.98
C ALA A 228 8.81 -28.74 3.53
N ASN A 229 9.72 -28.66 2.59
CA ASN A 229 10.72 -29.69 2.39
C ASN A 229 11.85 -29.46 3.39
#